data_436f2497c15d8fc82f3801668055333e
#
_entry.id   436f2497c15d8fc82f3801668055333e
#
_cell.length_a   1.000
_cell.length_b   1.000
_cell.length_c   1.000
_cell.angle_alpha   90.00
_cell.angle_beta   90.00
_cell.angle_gamma   90.00
#
_symmetry.space_group_name_H-M   'P 1'
#
loop_
_entity.id
_entity.type
_entity.pdbx_description
1 polymer ?
#
loop_
_entity_poly.entity_id
_entity_poly.type
_entity_poly.pdbx_seq_one_letter_code
_entity_poly.pdbx_strand_id
1 'polypeptide(L)'
;MITFLASLFIKDSKNYKEPSVRQAYGVLSGAVGIGLNILLFFGKWLAGTISGSIAIIADAFNNLSDAGSSIITLIGFRLSGQEPDPEHPFGHGRMEYISGLLVSVAILVMGFELIGSSIGKLRSPEPIESSTLVFGILIASILVKLYMFFYNHSLSKKIESAAMKATSVDSLSDTVATTLVLIATLISKYTGLLLDGWFGILVGLFILYTGGSTLKETIDLLLGQPPKQEFIDEVKEIVLGHSMVHGVHDLIVHDYGPGRVMISLHAEVDVNGDIQDIHEQIDHIEHELQEKLHCSATIHMDPIVTDDKEVLAMKAKVEEMVHFLDESFSMHDFRMVKGSTRTNLIFDVEVPRKTSYTDNEIVNWLKERIHELPGSKYFAVIQIDHEYY
;
A
#
# COMPACT_ATOMS: atom_id res chain seq x y z
N MET A 1 -19.59 14.00 -11.56
CA MET A 1 -18.73 14.58 -12.63
C MET A 1 -17.62 13.61 -13.02
N ILE A 2 -16.73 13.19 -12.10
CA ILE A 2 -15.56 12.34 -12.45
C ILE A 2 -15.95 11.00 -13.09
N THR A 3 -16.97 10.31 -12.58
CA THR A 3 -17.49 9.05 -13.17
C THR A 3 -18.06 9.24 -14.57
N PHE A 4 -18.68 10.39 -14.83
CA PHE A 4 -19.18 10.74 -16.15
C PHE A 4 -18.01 11.03 -17.11
N LEU A 5 -17.02 11.81 -16.67
CA LEU A 5 -15.80 12.05 -17.45
C LEU A 5 -15.04 10.76 -17.72
N ALA A 6 -14.92 9.88 -16.72
CA ALA A 6 -14.28 8.59 -16.88
C ALA A 6 -15.00 7.73 -17.95
N SER A 7 -16.33 7.72 -17.97
CA SER A 7 -17.09 6.98 -18.98
C SER A 7 -16.92 7.51 -20.41
N LEU A 8 -16.50 8.77 -20.57
CA LEU A 8 -16.23 9.40 -21.88
C LEU A 8 -14.78 9.16 -22.35
N PHE A 9 -13.82 9.19 -21.43
CA PHE A 9 -12.39 9.21 -21.77
C PHE A 9 -11.65 7.91 -21.47
N ILE A 10 -12.22 7.01 -20.64
CA ILE A 10 -11.57 5.77 -20.24
C ILE A 10 -12.34 4.58 -20.80
N LYS A 11 -11.69 3.83 -21.69
CA LYS A 11 -12.23 2.57 -22.21
C LYS A 11 -12.26 1.56 -21.05
N ASP A 12 -13.34 0.78 -20.96
CA ASP A 12 -13.54 -0.21 -19.91
C ASP A 12 -13.42 0.35 -18.47
N SER A 13 -13.92 1.56 -18.25
CA SER A 13 -13.79 2.35 -17.02
C SER A 13 -14.24 1.65 -15.72
N LYS A 14 -14.87 0.47 -15.81
CA LYS A 14 -15.28 -0.34 -14.64
C LYS A 14 -14.20 -1.35 -14.20
N ASN A 15 -13.22 -1.63 -15.05
CA ASN A 15 -12.14 -2.57 -14.74
C ASN A 15 -10.98 -1.86 -14.01
N TYR A 16 -11.17 -1.57 -12.72
CA TYR A 16 -10.17 -0.85 -11.90
C TYR A 16 -8.90 -1.66 -11.63
N LYS A 17 -8.90 -2.99 -11.83
CA LYS A 17 -7.71 -3.84 -11.67
C LYS A 17 -6.74 -3.71 -12.84
N GLU A 18 -7.23 -3.31 -14.00
CA GLU A 18 -6.41 -3.13 -15.21
C GLU A 18 -5.44 -1.94 -15.05
N PRO A 19 -4.12 -2.14 -15.18
CA PRO A 19 -3.12 -1.07 -14.98
C PRO A 19 -3.35 0.16 -15.85
N SER A 20 -3.77 -0.01 -17.11
CA SER A 20 -4.07 1.07 -18.04
C SER A 20 -5.26 1.92 -17.62
N VAL A 21 -6.33 1.28 -17.13
CA VAL A 21 -7.53 1.95 -16.59
C VAL A 21 -7.19 2.69 -15.31
N ARG A 22 -6.42 2.05 -14.42
CA ARG A 22 -5.93 2.63 -13.18
C ARG A 22 -5.14 3.92 -13.43
N GLN A 23 -4.15 3.87 -14.32
CA GLN A 23 -3.36 5.02 -14.73
C GLN A 23 -4.25 6.14 -15.31
N ALA A 24 -5.18 5.80 -16.21
CA ALA A 24 -6.08 6.78 -16.82
C ALA A 24 -6.96 7.50 -15.77
N TYR A 25 -7.42 6.81 -14.73
CA TYR A 25 -8.13 7.43 -13.61
C TYR A 25 -7.25 8.40 -12.82
N GLY A 26 -6.00 8.04 -12.55
CA GLY A 26 -5.05 8.91 -11.86
C GLY A 26 -4.77 10.20 -12.63
N VAL A 27 -4.50 10.07 -13.94
CA VAL A 27 -4.28 11.23 -14.84
C VAL A 27 -5.54 12.09 -14.93
N LEU A 28 -6.72 11.49 -15.10
CA LEU A 28 -7.98 12.23 -15.17
C LEU A 28 -8.25 12.97 -13.86
N SER A 29 -8.02 12.31 -12.71
CA SER A 29 -8.22 12.91 -11.40
C SER A 29 -7.29 14.10 -11.17
N GLY A 30 -6.00 13.96 -11.51
CA GLY A 30 -5.03 15.04 -11.44
C GLY A 30 -5.43 16.23 -12.31
N ALA A 31 -5.84 15.98 -13.57
CA ALA A 31 -6.29 17.03 -14.49
C ALA A 31 -7.55 17.77 -13.99
N VAL A 32 -8.51 17.05 -13.42
CA VAL A 32 -9.71 17.63 -12.78
C VAL A 32 -9.31 18.44 -11.54
N GLY A 33 -8.37 17.95 -10.74
CA GLY A 33 -7.83 18.64 -9.56
C GLY A 33 -7.18 19.96 -9.94
N ILE A 34 -6.33 19.96 -10.95
CA ILE A 34 -5.71 21.19 -11.49
C ILE A 34 -6.81 22.17 -11.94
N GLY A 35 -7.77 21.72 -12.73
CA GLY A 35 -8.85 22.57 -13.24
C GLY A 35 -9.67 23.21 -12.13
N LEU A 36 -10.04 22.45 -11.09
CA LEU A 36 -10.83 22.94 -9.96
C LEU A 36 -10.03 23.91 -9.09
N ASN A 37 -8.75 23.63 -8.79
CA ASN A 37 -7.90 24.52 -8.01
C ASN A 37 -7.61 25.83 -8.76
N ILE A 38 -7.39 25.79 -10.08
CA ILE A 38 -7.24 26.98 -10.91
C ILE A 38 -8.54 27.80 -10.93
N LEU A 39 -9.70 27.14 -11.01
CA LEU A 39 -11.00 27.82 -10.95
C LEU A 39 -11.19 28.53 -9.61
N LEU A 40 -10.83 27.88 -8.50
CA LEU A 40 -10.87 28.49 -7.17
C LEU A 40 -9.88 29.64 -7.06
N PHE A 41 -8.67 29.49 -7.58
CA PHE A 41 -7.67 30.58 -7.63
C PHE A 41 -8.24 31.83 -8.31
N PHE A 42 -8.72 31.73 -9.55
CA PHE A 42 -9.24 32.87 -10.27
C PHE A 42 -10.50 33.47 -9.63
N GLY A 43 -11.41 32.62 -9.13
CA GLY A 43 -12.61 33.06 -8.41
C GLY A 43 -12.28 33.90 -7.17
N LYS A 44 -11.37 33.38 -6.33
CA LYS A 44 -10.90 34.08 -5.11
C LYS A 44 -10.08 35.32 -5.46
N TRP A 45 -9.16 35.25 -6.40
CA TRP A 45 -8.33 36.37 -6.82
C TRP A 45 -9.18 37.55 -7.34
N LEU A 46 -10.16 37.27 -8.19
CA LEU A 46 -11.09 38.28 -8.70
C LEU A 46 -11.91 38.91 -7.58
N ALA A 47 -12.47 38.07 -6.71
CA ALA A 47 -13.26 38.54 -5.58
C ALA A 47 -12.44 39.34 -4.56
N GLY A 48 -11.20 38.91 -4.26
CA GLY A 48 -10.26 39.65 -3.41
C GLY A 48 -9.87 40.99 -4.02
N THR A 49 -9.65 41.07 -5.32
CA THR A 49 -9.34 42.33 -6.02
C THR A 49 -10.54 43.28 -5.99
N ILE A 50 -11.76 42.79 -6.22
CA ILE A 50 -12.98 43.64 -6.18
C ILE A 50 -13.27 44.13 -4.76
N SER A 51 -13.08 43.28 -3.74
CA SER A 51 -13.34 43.64 -2.34
C SER A 51 -12.19 44.43 -1.69
N GLY A 52 -11.00 44.46 -2.32
CA GLY A 52 -9.79 45.01 -1.71
C GLY A 52 -9.20 44.15 -0.59
N SER A 53 -9.65 42.91 -0.41
CA SER A 53 -9.22 42.02 0.65
C SER A 53 -7.94 41.29 0.30
N ILE A 54 -6.85 41.64 1.00
CA ILE A 54 -5.55 40.98 0.88
C ILE A 54 -5.64 39.53 1.37
N ALA A 55 -6.47 39.24 2.38
CA ALA A 55 -6.65 37.89 2.91
C ALA A 55 -7.25 36.93 1.89
N ILE A 56 -8.26 37.37 1.12
CA ILE A 56 -8.85 36.55 0.04
C ILE A 56 -7.85 36.33 -1.10
N ILE A 57 -7.04 37.34 -1.43
CA ILE A 57 -5.99 37.21 -2.45
C ILE A 57 -4.93 36.19 -1.99
N ALA A 58 -4.50 36.26 -0.73
CA ALA A 58 -3.56 35.29 -0.16
C ALA A 58 -4.13 33.85 -0.21
N ASP A 59 -5.41 33.69 0.16
CA ASP A 59 -6.09 32.38 0.10
C ASP A 59 -6.26 31.86 -1.36
N ALA A 60 -6.35 32.77 -2.34
CA ALA A 60 -6.30 32.37 -3.74
C ALA A 60 -4.95 31.72 -4.10
N PHE A 61 -3.82 32.26 -3.65
CA PHE A 61 -2.50 31.67 -3.91
C PHE A 61 -2.32 30.30 -3.26
N ASN A 62 -2.99 30.01 -2.14
CA ASN A 62 -3.02 28.66 -1.58
C ASN A 62 -3.61 27.66 -2.58
N ASN A 63 -4.72 28.01 -3.28
CA ASN A 63 -5.30 27.14 -4.29
C ASN A 63 -4.38 26.96 -5.50
N LEU A 64 -3.51 27.91 -5.79
CA LEU A 64 -2.49 27.74 -6.84
C LEU A 64 -1.40 26.74 -6.38
N SER A 65 -1.02 26.75 -5.12
CA SER A 65 -0.12 25.73 -4.53
C SER A 65 -0.75 24.34 -4.58
N ASP A 66 -2.05 24.22 -4.28
CA ASP A 66 -2.81 22.94 -4.35
C ASP A 66 -2.91 22.41 -5.78
N ALA A 67 -2.95 23.32 -6.79
CA ALA A 67 -2.82 22.93 -8.18
C ALA A 67 -1.44 22.29 -8.45
N GLY A 68 -0.38 22.75 -7.78
CA GLY A 68 0.96 22.14 -7.81
C GLY A 68 0.95 20.68 -7.30
N SER A 69 0.30 20.41 -6.17
CA SER A 69 0.12 19.03 -5.65
C SER A 69 -0.63 18.14 -6.65
N SER A 70 -1.66 18.68 -7.31
CA SER A 70 -2.40 17.97 -8.36
C SER A 70 -1.54 17.70 -9.61
N ILE A 71 -0.61 18.59 -9.96
CA ILE A 71 0.37 18.40 -11.04
C ILE A 71 1.34 17.27 -10.67
N ILE A 72 1.86 17.24 -9.43
CA ILE A 72 2.73 16.16 -8.95
C ILE A 72 2.03 14.82 -9.10
N THR A 73 0.79 14.72 -8.66
CA THR A 73 -0.03 13.50 -8.77
C THR A 73 -0.21 13.07 -10.23
N LEU A 74 -0.57 14.01 -11.12
CA LEU A 74 -0.76 13.73 -12.55
C LEU A 74 0.53 13.23 -13.19
N ILE A 75 1.66 13.89 -12.93
CA ILE A 75 2.98 13.50 -13.45
C ILE A 75 3.36 12.13 -12.89
N GLY A 76 3.16 11.88 -11.59
CA GLY A 76 3.42 10.60 -10.96
C GLY A 76 2.69 9.45 -11.64
N PHE A 77 1.40 9.59 -11.89
CA PHE A 77 0.63 8.58 -12.63
C PHE A 77 1.07 8.41 -14.09
N ARG A 78 1.45 9.50 -14.74
CA ARG A 78 1.93 9.42 -16.13
C ARG A 78 3.29 8.70 -16.21
N LEU A 79 4.19 8.98 -15.28
CA LEU A 79 5.51 8.34 -15.24
C LEU A 79 5.40 6.89 -14.77
N SER A 80 4.55 6.58 -13.79
CA SER A 80 4.39 5.21 -13.27
C SER A 80 3.93 4.21 -14.34
N GLY A 81 3.20 4.67 -15.35
CA GLY A 81 2.77 3.83 -16.48
C GLY A 81 3.82 3.65 -17.59
N GLN A 82 5.03 4.21 -17.46
CA GLN A 82 6.08 4.00 -18.44
C GLN A 82 6.62 2.57 -18.36
N GLU A 83 6.96 2.04 -19.55
CA GLU A 83 7.57 0.72 -19.65
C GLU A 83 8.97 0.68 -19.04
N PRO A 84 9.50 -0.53 -18.70
CA PRO A 84 10.87 -0.69 -18.30
C PRO A 84 11.85 -0.14 -19.35
N ASP A 85 12.93 0.46 -18.88
CA ASP A 85 14.04 0.96 -19.67
C ASP A 85 15.39 0.46 -19.10
N PRO A 86 16.53 0.69 -19.78
CA PRO A 86 17.84 0.24 -19.29
C PRO A 86 18.24 0.82 -17.93
N GLU A 87 17.72 1.99 -17.54
CA GLU A 87 18.01 2.62 -16.25
C GLU A 87 17.05 2.11 -15.15
N HIS A 88 15.83 1.72 -15.54
CA HIS A 88 14.80 1.21 -14.65
C HIS A 88 14.22 -0.11 -15.17
N PRO A 89 14.96 -1.24 -15.09
CA PRO A 89 14.59 -2.51 -15.71
C PRO A 89 13.31 -3.13 -15.12
N PHE A 90 12.91 -2.74 -13.90
CA PHE A 90 11.66 -3.17 -13.26
C PHE A 90 10.49 -2.21 -13.51
N GLY A 91 10.69 -1.17 -14.35
CA GLY A 91 9.70 -0.15 -14.69
C GLY A 91 9.61 0.98 -13.67
N HIS A 92 8.65 1.87 -13.92
CA HIS A 92 8.52 3.14 -13.21
C HIS A 92 7.35 3.18 -12.21
N GLY A 93 6.76 2.03 -11.86
CA GLY A 93 5.56 1.95 -11.02
C GLY A 93 5.67 2.70 -9.69
N ARG A 94 6.84 2.70 -9.05
CA ARG A 94 7.11 3.42 -7.79
C ARG A 94 7.06 4.93 -7.90
N MET A 95 7.04 5.51 -9.13
CA MET A 95 6.84 6.95 -9.33
C MET A 95 5.50 7.44 -8.77
N GLU A 96 4.49 6.57 -8.69
CA GLU A 96 3.25 6.88 -8.00
C GLU A 96 3.45 7.04 -6.48
N TYR A 97 4.22 6.14 -5.85
CA TYR A 97 4.53 6.24 -4.42
C TYR A 97 5.37 7.49 -4.12
N ILE A 98 6.35 7.80 -4.97
CA ILE A 98 7.17 9.02 -4.86
C ILE A 98 6.28 10.27 -4.97
N SER A 99 5.31 10.29 -5.88
CA SER A 99 4.39 11.43 -5.98
C SER A 99 3.50 11.57 -4.75
N GLY A 100 3.00 10.47 -4.19
CA GLY A 100 2.28 10.45 -2.91
C GLY A 100 3.13 10.96 -1.75
N LEU A 101 4.41 10.57 -1.70
CA LEU A 101 5.39 11.06 -0.73
C LEU A 101 5.56 12.57 -0.81
N LEU A 102 5.77 13.11 -2.02
CA LEU A 102 5.95 14.55 -2.25
C LEU A 102 4.71 15.35 -1.83
N VAL A 103 3.51 14.88 -2.16
CA VAL A 103 2.25 15.50 -1.72
C VAL A 103 2.13 15.45 -0.20
N SER A 104 2.47 14.34 0.45
CA SER A 104 2.43 14.22 1.92
C SER A 104 3.41 15.18 2.60
N VAL A 105 4.61 15.37 2.03
CA VAL A 105 5.58 16.36 2.52
C VAL A 105 5.02 17.78 2.38
N ALA A 106 4.39 18.11 1.24
CA ALA A 106 3.76 19.40 1.05
C ALA A 106 2.66 19.69 2.11
N ILE A 107 1.83 18.67 2.42
CA ILE A 107 0.82 18.77 3.49
C ILE A 107 1.47 19.06 4.85
N LEU A 108 2.58 18.42 5.19
CA LEU A 108 3.29 18.70 6.45
C LEU A 108 3.85 20.11 6.49
N VAL A 109 4.43 20.60 5.39
CA VAL A 109 4.92 21.98 5.28
C VAL A 109 3.77 22.97 5.54
N MET A 110 2.61 22.78 4.90
CA MET A 110 1.42 23.62 5.11
C MET A 110 0.94 23.56 6.57
N GLY A 111 0.98 22.38 7.21
CA GLY A 111 0.64 22.24 8.62
C GLY A 111 1.54 23.07 9.55
N PHE A 112 2.85 23.06 9.31
CA PHE A 112 3.81 23.89 10.06
C PHE A 112 3.62 25.37 9.79
N GLU A 113 3.41 25.78 8.55
CA GLU A 113 3.14 27.19 8.18
C GLU A 113 1.86 27.69 8.84
N LEU A 114 0.79 26.88 8.85
CA LEU A 114 -0.47 27.23 9.50
C LEU A 114 -0.30 27.43 11.02
N ILE A 115 0.44 26.56 11.70
CA ILE A 115 0.74 26.71 13.12
C ILE A 115 1.54 27.99 13.35
N GLY A 116 2.59 28.23 12.55
CA GLY A 116 3.42 29.44 12.65
C GLY A 116 2.61 30.71 12.48
N SER A 117 1.77 30.81 11.46
CA SER A 117 0.89 31.97 11.22
C SER A 117 -0.15 32.12 12.32
N SER A 118 -0.70 31.04 12.84
CA SER A 118 -1.69 31.03 13.92
C SER A 118 -1.12 31.55 15.25
N ILE A 119 0.13 31.16 15.56
CA ILE A 119 0.86 31.73 16.70
C ILE A 119 1.07 33.25 16.53
N GLY A 120 1.38 33.72 15.32
CA GLY A 120 1.45 35.13 14.98
C GLY A 120 0.14 35.86 15.27
N LYS A 121 -0.99 35.31 14.83
CA LYS A 121 -2.34 35.85 15.08
C LYS A 121 -2.73 35.88 16.57
N LEU A 122 -2.24 34.96 17.39
CA LEU A 122 -2.45 34.97 18.82
C LEU A 122 -1.68 36.14 19.52
N ARG A 123 -0.47 36.47 18.96
CA ARG A 123 0.33 37.56 19.49
C ARG A 123 -0.18 38.97 19.08
N SER A 124 -0.70 39.02 17.85
CA SER A 124 -1.22 40.29 17.26
C SER A 124 -2.57 39.98 16.59
N PRO A 125 -3.67 39.93 17.38
CA PRO A 125 -4.99 39.63 16.83
C PRO A 125 -5.45 40.73 15.88
N GLU A 126 -5.83 40.35 14.66
CA GLU A 126 -6.41 41.26 13.68
C GLU A 126 -7.90 40.96 13.47
N PRO A 127 -8.74 41.97 13.23
CA PRO A 127 -10.15 41.74 12.91
C PRO A 127 -10.31 40.96 11.62
N ILE A 128 -11.19 39.95 11.62
CA ILE A 128 -11.48 39.15 10.42
C ILE A 128 -12.49 39.92 9.56
N GLU A 129 -12.18 40.08 8.28
CA GLU A 129 -13.13 40.66 7.32
C GLU A 129 -14.38 39.78 7.19
N SER A 130 -15.57 40.36 7.39
CA SER A 130 -16.83 39.62 7.46
C SER A 130 -17.88 40.15 6.46
N SER A 131 -17.50 40.28 5.18
CA SER A 131 -18.47 40.65 4.14
C SER A 131 -19.28 39.45 3.64
N THR A 132 -20.46 39.66 3.07
CA THR A 132 -21.29 38.59 2.45
C THR A 132 -20.55 37.90 1.33
N LEU A 133 -19.70 38.62 0.60
CA LEU A 133 -18.85 38.07 -0.45
C LEU A 133 -17.86 37.07 0.12
N VAL A 134 -17.18 37.37 1.26
CA VAL A 134 -16.24 36.47 1.95
C VAL A 134 -16.94 35.15 2.30
N PHE A 135 -18.12 35.22 2.90
CA PHE A 135 -18.90 34.02 3.26
C PHE A 135 -19.25 33.18 2.02
N GLY A 136 -19.70 33.83 0.94
CA GLY A 136 -20.01 33.11 -0.32
C GLY A 136 -18.80 32.36 -0.89
N ILE A 137 -17.62 32.98 -0.86
CA ILE A 137 -16.37 32.40 -1.35
C ILE A 137 -15.92 31.22 -0.48
N LEU A 138 -15.95 31.38 0.87
CA LEU A 138 -15.59 30.32 1.80
C LEU A 138 -16.51 29.09 1.62
N ILE A 139 -17.82 29.29 1.50
CA ILE A 139 -18.79 28.22 1.27
C ILE A 139 -18.53 27.53 -0.07
N ALA A 140 -18.32 28.29 -1.15
CA ALA A 140 -18.01 27.72 -2.47
C ALA A 140 -16.71 26.91 -2.44
N SER A 141 -15.67 27.42 -1.77
CA SER A 141 -14.40 26.69 -1.57
C SER A 141 -14.59 25.38 -0.82
N ILE A 142 -15.34 25.40 0.30
CA ILE A 142 -15.66 24.20 1.08
C ILE A 142 -16.35 23.15 0.20
N LEU A 143 -17.37 23.54 -0.57
CA LEU A 143 -18.13 22.63 -1.42
C LEU A 143 -17.24 21.99 -2.51
N VAL A 144 -16.38 22.79 -3.16
CA VAL A 144 -15.47 22.28 -4.21
C VAL A 144 -14.41 21.35 -3.59
N LYS A 145 -13.75 21.74 -2.50
CA LYS A 145 -12.74 20.92 -1.83
C LYS A 145 -13.35 19.64 -1.22
N LEU A 146 -14.55 19.74 -0.67
CA LEU A 146 -15.29 18.56 -0.19
C LEU A 146 -15.63 17.59 -1.33
N TYR A 147 -16.03 18.12 -2.49
CA TYR A 147 -16.21 17.29 -3.68
C TYR A 147 -14.90 16.63 -4.11
N MET A 148 -13.78 17.37 -4.11
CA MET A 148 -12.45 16.83 -4.44
C MET A 148 -12.05 15.72 -3.46
N PHE A 149 -12.26 15.92 -2.17
CA PHE A 149 -12.03 14.89 -1.15
C PHE A 149 -12.81 13.60 -1.46
N PHE A 150 -14.11 13.70 -1.65
CA PHE A 150 -14.95 12.50 -1.84
C PHE A 150 -14.58 11.71 -3.09
N TYR A 151 -14.32 12.37 -4.22
CA TYR A 151 -13.97 11.62 -5.42
C TYR A 151 -12.54 11.02 -5.33
N ASN A 152 -11.56 11.77 -4.83
CA ASN A 152 -10.21 11.27 -4.65
C ASN A 152 -10.18 10.11 -3.65
N HIS A 153 -10.88 10.23 -2.51
CA HIS A 153 -10.99 9.18 -1.52
C HIS A 153 -11.68 7.92 -2.05
N SER A 154 -12.76 8.08 -2.82
CA SER A 154 -13.44 6.95 -3.45
C SER A 154 -12.56 6.25 -4.48
N LEU A 155 -11.86 7.01 -5.32
CA LEU A 155 -10.97 6.46 -6.33
C LEU A 155 -9.71 5.86 -5.72
N SER A 156 -9.10 6.50 -4.71
CA SER A 156 -7.90 5.96 -4.04
C SER A 156 -8.12 4.56 -3.50
N LYS A 157 -9.33 4.27 -3.00
CA LYS A 157 -9.71 2.91 -2.56
C LYS A 157 -9.94 1.93 -3.70
N LYS A 158 -10.52 2.38 -4.82
CA LYS A 158 -10.84 1.51 -5.96
C LYS A 158 -9.62 1.10 -6.78
N ILE A 159 -8.68 2.04 -6.93
CA ILE A 159 -7.44 1.80 -7.68
C ILE A 159 -6.22 1.62 -6.77
N GLU A 160 -6.43 1.54 -5.45
CA GLU A 160 -5.39 1.32 -4.43
C GLU A 160 -4.18 2.26 -4.58
N SER A 161 -4.46 3.57 -4.69
CA SER A 161 -3.45 4.59 -4.98
C SER A 161 -3.07 5.40 -3.75
N ALA A 162 -1.79 5.34 -3.37
CA ALA A 162 -1.21 6.17 -2.32
C ALA A 162 -1.20 7.66 -2.70
N ALA A 163 -0.88 7.99 -3.96
CA ALA A 163 -0.88 9.37 -4.45
C ALA A 163 -2.27 10.00 -4.39
N MET A 164 -3.32 9.27 -4.81
CA MET A 164 -4.69 9.77 -4.70
C MET A 164 -5.17 9.86 -3.26
N LYS A 165 -4.71 8.95 -2.38
CA LYS A 165 -4.98 9.04 -0.95
C LYS A 165 -4.38 10.33 -0.37
N ALA A 166 -3.12 10.64 -0.68
CA ALA A 166 -2.46 11.88 -0.26
C ALA A 166 -3.23 13.12 -0.76
N THR A 167 -3.61 13.16 -2.05
CA THR A 167 -4.41 14.26 -2.61
C THR A 167 -5.81 14.37 -1.96
N SER A 168 -6.41 13.27 -1.53
CA SER A 168 -7.68 13.32 -0.78
C SER A 168 -7.49 13.92 0.61
N VAL A 169 -6.41 13.57 1.31
CA VAL A 169 -6.06 14.13 2.63
C VAL A 169 -5.79 15.63 2.52
N ASP A 170 -5.09 16.07 1.48
CA ASP A 170 -4.88 17.48 1.16
C ASP A 170 -6.22 18.24 1.05
N SER A 171 -7.12 17.76 0.19
CA SER A 171 -8.45 18.36 0.01
C SER A 171 -9.31 18.35 1.30
N LEU A 172 -9.15 17.31 2.15
CA LEU A 172 -9.82 17.27 3.46
C LEU A 172 -9.24 18.32 4.41
N SER A 173 -7.93 18.46 4.45
CA SER A 173 -7.23 19.45 5.28
C SER A 173 -7.69 20.86 4.95
N ASP A 174 -7.79 21.18 3.66
CA ASP A 174 -8.32 22.46 3.18
C ASP A 174 -9.78 22.68 3.55
N THR A 175 -10.60 21.63 3.43
CA THR A 175 -12.01 21.67 3.82
C THR A 175 -12.16 21.99 5.31
N VAL A 176 -11.39 21.32 6.17
CA VAL A 176 -11.41 21.51 7.63
C VAL A 176 -10.88 22.90 7.97
N ALA A 177 -9.76 23.31 7.37
CA ALA A 177 -9.18 24.64 7.60
C ALA A 177 -10.18 25.75 7.22
N THR A 178 -10.73 25.71 6.02
CA THR A 178 -11.68 26.73 5.54
C THR A 178 -12.97 26.72 6.35
N THR A 179 -13.46 25.55 6.80
CA THR A 179 -14.67 25.45 7.66
C THR A 179 -14.43 26.11 9.02
N LEU A 180 -13.26 25.90 9.64
CA LEU A 180 -12.95 26.52 10.93
C LEU A 180 -12.69 28.02 10.80
N VAL A 181 -12.12 28.49 9.69
CA VAL A 181 -12.04 29.93 9.37
C VAL A 181 -13.44 30.52 9.23
N LEU A 182 -14.37 29.84 8.56
CA LEU A 182 -15.76 30.27 8.46
C LEU A 182 -16.43 30.38 9.83
N ILE A 183 -16.26 29.39 10.71
CA ILE A 183 -16.78 29.37 12.06
C ILE A 183 -16.17 30.51 12.90
N ALA A 184 -14.85 30.69 12.84
CA ALA A 184 -14.14 31.76 13.52
C ALA A 184 -14.65 33.15 13.09
N THR A 185 -14.86 33.34 11.80
CA THR A 185 -15.41 34.58 11.23
C THR A 185 -16.83 34.82 11.71
N LEU A 186 -17.68 33.81 11.78
CA LEU A 186 -19.03 33.90 12.32
C LEU A 186 -19.01 34.28 13.82
N ILE A 187 -18.21 33.61 14.63
CA ILE A 187 -18.09 33.90 16.06
C ILE A 187 -17.59 35.31 16.25
N SER A 188 -16.52 35.72 15.56
CA SER A 188 -15.96 37.07 15.64
C SER A 188 -17.00 38.13 15.29
N LYS A 189 -17.80 37.91 14.25
CA LYS A 189 -18.86 38.82 13.82
C LYS A 189 -19.95 39.07 14.90
N TYR A 190 -20.34 38.02 15.62
CA TYR A 190 -21.45 38.11 16.58
C TYR A 190 -21.00 38.37 18.03
N THR A 191 -19.79 37.96 18.39
CA THR A 191 -19.31 38.02 19.78
C THR A 191 -18.13 39.00 20.00
N GLY A 192 -17.45 39.38 18.92
CA GLY A 192 -16.20 40.14 18.97
C GLY A 192 -14.99 39.34 19.44
N LEU A 193 -15.13 38.02 19.68
CA LEU A 193 -14.03 37.13 20.07
C LEU A 193 -13.17 36.76 18.88
N LEU A 194 -11.85 36.94 18.97
CA LEU A 194 -10.88 36.60 17.94
C LEU A 194 -10.29 35.21 18.25
N LEU A 195 -10.93 34.15 17.71
CA LEU A 195 -10.55 32.76 17.96
C LEU A 195 -9.74 32.15 16.82
N ASP A 196 -9.47 32.90 15.75
CA ASP A 196 -8.83 32.42 14.51
C ASP A 196 -7.47 31.75 14.79
N GLY A 197 -6.62 32.36 15.65
CA GLY A 197 -5.35 31.79 16.04
C GLY A 197 -5.46 30.43 16.76
N TRP A 198 -6.47 30.25 17.63
CA TRP A 198 -6.68 29.00 18.34
C TRP A 198 -7.18 27.87 17.39
N PHE A 199 -8.14 28.21 16.56
CA PHE A 199 -8.63 27.26 15.55
C PHE A 199 -7.53 26.90 14.54
N GLY A 200 -6.70 27.86 14.13
CA GLY A 200 -5.58 27.62 13.24
C GLY A 200 -4.55 26.64 13.81
N ILE A 201 -4.22 26.72 15.12
CA ILE A 201 -3.34 25.75 15.78
C ILE A 201 -3.98 24.34 15.78
N LEU A 202 -5.27 24.25 16.13
CA LEU A 202 -5.98 22.98 16.18
C LEU A 202 -6.01 22.30 14.79
N VAL A 203 -6.29 23.06 13.74
CA VAL A 203 -6.24 22.59 12.34
C VAL A 203 -4.83 22.17 11.96
N GLY A 204 -3.83 23.01 12.27
CA GLY A 204 -2.44 22.69 11.96
C GLY A 204 -1.98 21.37 12.59
N LEU A 205 -2.35 21.11 13.84
CA LEU A 205 -2.09 19.81 14.49
C LEU A 205 -2.81 18.64 13.81
N PHE A 206 -4.07 18.85 13.40
CA PHE A 206 -4.81 17.85 12.61
C PHE A 206 -4.13 17.56 11.28
N ILE A 207 -3.69 18.59 10.55
CA ILE A 207 -2.98 18.46 9.28
C ILE A 207 -1.65 17.71 9.47
N LEU A 208 -0.87 18.04 10.52
CA LEU A 208 0.38 17.33 10.81
C LEU A 208 0.14 15.87 11.14
N TYR A 209 -0.91 15.55 11.88
CA TYR A 209 -1.25 14.17 12.20
C TYR A 209 -1.66 13.36 10.93
N THR A 210 -2.57 13.90 10.14
CA THR A 210 -3.06 13.22 8.92
C THR A 210 -1.98 13.13 7.85
N GLY A 211 -1.23 14.22 7.62
CA GLY A 211 -0.10 14.24 6.70
C GLY A 211 1.02 13.27 7.11
N GLY A 212 1.35 13.22 8.42
CA GLY A 212 2.33 12.29 8.96
C GLY A 212 1.92 10.82 8.82
N SER A 213 0.63 10.51 9.04
CA SER A 213 0.09 9.17 8.80
C SER A 213 0.20 8.76 7.33
N THR A 214 -0.18 9.65 6.40
CA THR A 214 -0.12 9.40 4.95
C THR A 214 1.33 9.27 4.47
N LEU A 215 2.23 10.10 5.01
CA LEU A 215 3.67 10.00 4.74
C LEU A 215 4.23 8.64 5.15
N LYS A 216 3.91 8.20 6.37
CA LYS A 216 4.35 6.90 6.88
C LYS A 216 3.84 5.76 6.01
N GLU A 217 2.54 5.72 5.68
CA GLU A 217 1.98 4.70 4.80
C GLU A 217 2.67 4.64 3.43
N THR A 218 3.00 5.80 2.87
CA THR A 218 3.71 5.86 1.58
C THR A 218 5.16 5.37 1.69
N ILE A 219 5.83 5.66 2.80
CA ILE A 219 7.18 5.14 3.09
C ILE A 219 7.13 3.61 3.27
N ASP A 220 6.13 3.10 3.99
CA ASP A 220 5.97 1.65 4.21
C ASP A 220 5.81 0.90 2.86
N LEU A 221 5.08 1.48 1.88
CA LEU A 221 5.00 0.95 0.50
C LEU A 221 6.36 0.94 -0.20
N LEU A 222 7.16 2.01 -0.05
CA LEU A 222 8.49 2.10 -0.67
C LEU A 222 9.50 1.13 -0.05
N LEU A 223 9.37 0.86 1.25
CA LEU A 223 10.20 -0.10 1.99
C LEU A 223 9.80 -1.56 1.72
N GLY A 224 8.61 -1.80 1.16
CA GLY A 224 8.07 -3.14 0.91
C GLY A 224 7.24 -3.62 2.11
N GLN A 225 5.96 -3.22 2.14
CA GLN A 225 5.02 -3.78 3.12
C GLN A 225 4.52 -5.15 2.64
N PRO A 226 4.04 -6.02 3.58
CA PRO A 226 3.45 -7.29 3.22
C PRO A 226 2.28 -7.13 2.23
N PRO A 227 2.10 -8.05 1.28
CA PRO A 227 0.93 -8.05 0.41
C PRO A 227 -0.34 -8.31 1.23
N LYS A 228 -1.49 -8.06 0.63
CA LYS A 228 -2.77 -8.40 1.24
C LYS A 228 -2.95 -9.92 1.30
N GLN A 229 -3.63 -10.40 2.34
CA GLN A 229 -3.90 -11.82 2.52
C GLN A 229 -4.67 -12.41 1.32
N GLU A 230 -5.59 -11.62 0.74
CA GLU A 230 -6.36 -12.04 -0.43
C GLU A 230 -5.45 -12.36 -1.64
N PHE A 231 -4.37 -11.59 -1.83
CA PHE A 231 -3.40 -11.85 -2.90
C PHE A 231 -2.61 -13.14 -2.65
N ILE A 232 -2.20 -13.38 -1.40
CA ILE A 232 -1.50 -14.62 -1.00
C ILE A 232 -2.40 -15.84 -1.25
N ASP A 233 -3.66 -15.73 -0.85
CA ASP A 233 -4.65 -16.80 -1.01
C ASP A 233 -4.93 -17.08 -2.49
N GLU A 234 -5.09 -16.04 -3.32
CA GLU A 234 -5.26 -16.18 -4.78
C GLU A 234 -4.04 -16.86 -5.44
N VAL A 235 -2.81 -16.52 -5.04
CA VAL A 235 -1.58 -17.18 -5.53
C VAL A 235 -1.59 -18.66 -5.14
N LYS A 236 -1.84 -18.96 -3.86
CA LYS A 236 -1.89 -20.36 -3.37
C LYS A 236 -3.00 -21.17 -4.07
N GLU A 237 -4.18 -20.59 -4.29
CA GLU A 237 -5.29 -21.26 -4.97
C GLU A 237 -4.92 -21.62 -6.41
N ILE A 238 -4.29 -20.70 -7.15
CA ILE A 238 -3.85 -20.96 -8.53
C ILE A 238 -2.81 -22.10 -8.55
N VAL A 239 -1.77 -22.00 -7.74
CA VAL A 239 -0.65 -22.96 -7.77
C VAL A 239 -1.10 -24.35 -7.31
N LEU A 240 -1.85 -24.45 -6.20
CA LEU A 240 -2.39 -25.71 -5.68
C LEU A 240 -3.54 -26.27 -6.53
N GLY A 241 -4.13 -25.48 -7.42
CA GLY A 241 -5.14 -25.93 -8.39
C GLY A 241 -4.59 -26.95 -9.42
N HIS A 242 -3.28 -27.04 -9.57
CA HIS A 242 -2.62 -27.94 -10.50
C HIS A 242 -2.26 -29.27 -9.81
N SER A 243 -2.69 -30.40 -10.38
CA SER A 243 -2.61 -31.73 -9.76
C SER A 243 -1.19 -32.25 -9.51
N MET A 244 -0.17 -31.67 -10.16
CA MET A 244 1.24 -32.06 -9.99
C MET A 244 1.91 -31.34 -8.82
N VAL A 245 1.26 -30.30 -8.26
CA VAL A 245 1.75 -29.56 -7.10
C VAL A 245 1.10 -30.09 -5.84
N HIS A 246 1.90 -30.48 -4.86
CA HIS A 246 1.46 -31.08 -3.60
C HIS A 246 1.52 -30.10 -2.43
N GLY A 247 2.34 -29.05 -2.53
CA GLY A 247 2.51 -28.03 -1.51
C GLY A 247 3.10 -26.75 -2.08
N VAL A 248 2.90 -25.64 -1.37
CA VAL A 248 3.45 -24.30 -1.70
C VAL A 248 3.97 -23.65 -0.43
N HIS A 249 5.22 -23.21 -0.47
CA HIS A 249 5.87 -22.53 0.65
C HIS A 249 6.84 -21.45 0.15
N ASP A 250 7.48 -20.71 1.05
CA ASP A 250 8.48 -19.68 0.77
C ASP A 250 8.03 -18.61 -0.26
N LEU A 251 6.76 -18.22 -0.19
CA LEU A 251 6.25 -17.17 -1.05
C LEU A 251 6.88 -15.82 -0.65
N ILE A 252 7.63 -15.22 -1.56
CA ILE A 252 8.21 -13.88 -1.44
C ILE A 252 7.56 -12.97 -2.48
N VAL A 253 7.11 -11.79 -2.05
CA VAL A 253 6.46 -10.81 -2.92
C VAL A 253 7.25 -9.51 -2.92
N HIS A 254 7.69 -9.07 -4.09
CA HIS A 254 8.35 -7.79 -4.31
C HIS A 254 7.44 -6.84 -5.10
N ASP A 255 7.10 -5.70 -4.48
CA ASP A 255 6.29 -4.65 -5.10
C ASP A 255 7.20 -3.53 -5.64
N TYR A 256 7.21 -3.40 -6.97
CA TYR A 256 7.85 -2.30 -7.69
C TYR A 256 6.85 -1.22 -8.12
N GLY A 257 5.70 -1.19 -7.51
CA GLY A 257 4.61 -0.27 -7.80
C GLY A 257 3.47 -0.95 -8.56
N PRO A 258 2.36 -0.25 -8.72
CA PRO A 258 1.14 -0.81 -9.27
C PRO A 258 1.33 -1.48 -10.64
N GLY A 259 0.89 -2.74 -10.76
CA GLY A 259 1.06 -3.54 -11.96
C GLY A 259 2.50 -4.02 -12.22
N ARG A 260 3.38 -3.96 -11.22
CA ARG A 260 4.78 -4.40 -11.27
C ARG A 260 5.12 -5.22 -10.02
N VAL A 261 4.45 -6.33 -9.85
CA VAL A 261 4.69 -7.29 -8.76
C VAL A 261 5.52 -8.45 -9.28
N MET A 262 6.53 -8.83 -8.52
CA MET A 262 7.35 -10.01 -8.78
C MET A 262 7.24 -10.94 -7.58
N ILE A 263 7.02 -12.23 -7.84
CA ILE A 263 6.93 -13.23 -6.79
C ILE A 263 7.91 -14.36 -7.05
N SER A 264 8.43 -14.92 -5.98
CA SER A 264 9.09 -16.21 -5.99
C SER A 264 8.43 -17.10 -4.96
N LEU A 265 8.28 -18.38 -5.27
CA LEU A 265 7.73 -19.37 -4.36
C LEU A 265 8.31 -20.75 -4.67
N HIS A 266 8.14 -21.66 -3.72
CA HIS A 266 8.50 -23.05 -3.86
C HIS A 266 7.25 -23.91 -4.05
N ALA A 267 7.32 -24.87 -4.97
CA ALA A 267 6.26 -25.83 -5.25
C ALA A 267 6.78 -27.26 -5.02
N GLU A 268 6.14 -27.98 -4.12
CA GLU A 268 6.44 -29.40 -3.88
C GLU A 268 5.89 -30.25 -5.03
N VAL A 269 6.76 -31.01 -5.70
CA VAL A 269 6.43 -31.87 -6.83
C VAL A 269 6.92 -33.31 -6.60
N ASP A 270 6.33 -34.30 -7.30
CA ASP A 270 6.75 -35.71 -7.12
C ASP A 270 8.18 -35.94 -7.66
N VAL A 271 9.06 -36.46 -6.81
CA VAL A 271 10.45 -36.82 -7.20
C VAL A 271 10.53 -37.85 -8.32
N ASN A 272 9.51 -38.69 -8.51
CA ASN A 272 9.43 -39.72 -9.54
C ASN A 272 8.72 -39.23 -10.82
N GLY A 273 8.24 -38.00 -10.84
CA GLY A 273 7.58 -37.40 -12.00
C GLY A 273 8.58 -37.14 -13.15
N ASP A 274 8.08 -37.09 -14.37
CA ASP A 274 8.90 -36.70 -15.52
C ASP A 274 9.22 -35.19 -15.41
N ILE A 275 10.51 -34.86 -15.40
CA ILE A 275 10.97 -33.48 -15.23
C ILE A 275 10.50 -32.53 -16.33
N GLN A 276 10.28 -33.04 -17.55
CA GLN A 276 9.80 -32.21 -18.65
C GLN A 276 8.32 -31.90 -18.49
N ASP A 277 7.53 -32.88 -18.09
CA ASP A 277 6.10 -32.68 -17.82
C ASP A 277 5.88 -31.73 -16.62
N ILE A 278 6.69 -31.90 -15.56
CA ILE A 278 6.64 -31.01 -14.38
C ILE A 278 7.00 -29.57 -14.78
N HIS A 279 8.08 -29.39 -15.53
CA HIS A 279 8.53 -28.08 -15.99
C HIS A 279 7.47 -27.39 -16.86
N GLU A 280 6.83 -28.12 -17.79
CA GLU A 280 5.75 -27.59 -18.63
C GLU A 280 4.57 -27.09 -17.78
N GLN A 281 4.22 -27.83 -16.71
CA GLN A 281 3.17 -27.42 -15.79
C GLN A 281 3.57 -26.17 -14.99
N ILE A 282 4.82 -26.08 -14.53
CA ILE A 282 5.32 -24.88 -13.81
C ILE A 282 5.27 -23.66 -14.73
N ASP A 283 5.74 -23.76 -15.97
CA ASP A 283 5.64 -22.68 -16.96
C ASP A 283 4.19 -22.24 -17.16
N HIS A 284 3.26 -23.22 -17.21
CA HIS A 284 1.84 -22.90 -17.32
C HIS A 284 1.30 -22.14 -16.10
N ILE A 285 1.70 -22.55 -14.88
CA ILE A 285 1.33 -21.87 -13.64
C ILE A 285 1.89 -20.44 -13.63
N GLU A 286 3.15 -20.24 -14.00
CA GLU A 286 3.76 -18.90 -14.07
C GLU A 286 3.02 -17.99 -15.06
N HIS A 287 2.61 -18.52 -16.22
CA HIS A 287 1.78 -17.80 -17.18
C HIS A 287 0.38 -17.46 -16.62
N GLU A 288 -0.26 -18.40 -15.93
CA GLU A 288 -1.58 -18.20 -15.34
C GLU A 288 -1.54 -17.12 -14.26
N LEU A 289 -0.51 -17.11 -13.40
CA LEU A 289 -0.27 -16.07 -12.41
C LEU A 289 -0.07 -14.71 -13.07
N GLN A 290 0.68 -14.65 -14.19
CA GLN A 290 0.87 -13.40 -14.94
C GLN A 290 -0.43 -12.89 -15.56
N GLU A 291 -1.26 -13.76 -16.13
CA GLU A 291 -2.53 -13.36 -16.76
C GLU A 291 -3.59 -12.93 -15.73
N LYS A 292 -3.72 -13.68 -14.63
CA LYS A 292 -4.78 -13.45 -13.63
C LYS A 292 -4.43 -12.38 -12.61
N LEU A 293 -3.16 -12.36 -12.15
CA LEU A 293 -2.72 -11.50 -11.05
C LEU A 293 -1.77 -10.37 -11.47
N HIS A 294 -1.42 -10.30 -12.76
CA HIS A 294 -0.49 -9.31 -13.31
C HIS A 294 0.86 -9.27 -12.56
N CYS A 295 1.34 -10.43 -12.10
CA CYS A 295 2.63 -10.59 -11.45
C CYS A 295 3.58 -11.46 -12.27
N SER A 296 4.89 -11.16 -12.20
CA SER A 296 5.92 -12.03 -12.75
C SER A 296 6.30 -13.06 -11.68
N ALA A 297 6.07 -14.34 -11.93
CA ALA A 297 6.37 -15.42 -11.01
C ALA A 297 7.63 -16.17 -11.41
N THR A 298 8.37 -16.65 -10.41
CA THR A 298 9.43 -17.65 -10.55
C THR A 298 9.18 -18.74 -9.51
N ILE A 299 9.00 -19.98 -9.98
CA ILE A 299 8.64 -21.11 -9.13
C ILE A 299 9.83 -22.08 -9.04
N HIS A 300 10.34 -22.25 -7.82
CA HIS A 300 11.31 -23.28 -7.52
C HIS A 300 10.60 -24.62 -7.31
N MET A 301 11.11 -25.68 -7.97
CA MET A 301 10.54 -27.02 -7.83
C MET A 301 11.26 -27.77 -6.71
N ASP A 302 10.53 -28.18 -5.67
CA ASP A 302 11.05 -29.01 -4.57
C ASP A 302 10.56 -30.46 -4.74
N PRO A 303 11.44 -31.39 -5.11
CA PRO A 303 11.05 -32.78 -5.31
C PRO A 303 10.82 -33.47 -3.96
N ILE A 304 9.58 -33.95 -3.73
CA ILE A 304 9.18 -34.71 -2.55
C ILE A 304 8.86 -36.16 -2.91
N VAL A 305 8.99 -37.04 -1.93
CA VAL A 305 8.62 -38.48 -2.04
C VAL A 305 7.15 -38.64 -1.68
N THR A 306 6.33 -39.12 -2.62
CA THR A 306 4.88 -39.24 -2.46
C THR A 306 4.40 -40.70 -2.32
N ASP A 307 5.24 -41.70 -2.62
CA ASP A 307 4.89 -43.13 -2.71
C ASP A 307 5.60 -44.07 -1.72
N ASP A 308 6.66 -43.61 -1.01
CA ASP A 308 7.36 -44.41 0.00
C ASP A 308 6.65 -44.33 1.35
N LYS A 309 6.01 -45.42 1.79
CA LYS A 309 5.27 -45.52 3.04
C LYS A 309 6.12 -45.25 4.27
N GLU A 310 7.41 -45.56 4.25
CA GLU A 310 8.33 -45.32 5.37
C GLU A 310 8.63 -43.83 5.49
N VAL A 311 8.87 -43.17 4.35
CA VAL A 311 9.10 -41.72 4.30
C VAL A 311 7.85 -40.95 4.75
N LEU A 312 6.68 -41.31 4.23
CA LEU A 312 5.41 -40.68 4.59
C LEU A 312 5.06 -40.88 6.07
N ALA A 313 5.28 -42.10 6.62
CA ALA A 313 5.07 -42.35 8.05
C ALA A 313 6.04 -41.56 8.93
N MET A 314 7.27 -41.35 8.48
CA MET A 314 8.24 -40.53 9.21
C MET A 314 7.91 -39.06 9.12
N LYS A 315 7.52 -38.55 7.93
CA LYS A 315 7.02 -37.19 7.74
C LYS A 315 5.90 -36.88 8.73
N ALA A 316 4.87 -37.73 8.78
CA ALA A 316 3.73 -37.54 9.69
C ALA A 316 4.13 -37.50 11.18
N LYS A 317 5.12 -38.32 11.57
CA LYS A 317 5.62 -38.31 12.98
C LYS A 317 6.36 -37.01 13.31
N VAL A 318 7.18 -36.51 12.40
CA VAL A 318 7.92 -35.26 12.60
C VAL A 318 6.94 -34.08 12.61
N GLU A 319 5.96 -34.10 11.74
CA GLU A 319 4.88 -33.11 11.68
C GLU A 319 4.07 -33.04 12.99
N GLU A 320 3.74 -34.21 13.57
CA GLU A 320 3.11 -34.29 14.88
C GLU A 320 4.00 -33.70 16.01
N MET A 321 5.33 -33.89 15.93
CA MET A 321 6.27 -33.28 16.88
C MET A 321 6.34 -31.75 16.72
N VAL A 322 6.33 -31.24 15.50
CA VAL A 322 6.33 -29.80 15.22
C VAL A 322 5.05 -29.17 15.77
N HIS A 323 3.89 -29.74 15.47
CA HIS A 323 2.60 -29.25 16.00
C HIS A 323 2.46 -29.41 17.52
N PHE A 324 3.11 -30.43 18.12
CA PHE A 324 3.11 -30.58 19.59
C PHE A 324 3.88 -29.44 20.26
N LEU A 325 4.92 -28.94 19.64
CA LEU A 325 5.67 -27.79 20.16
C LEU A 325 4.85 -26.51 20.12
N ASP A 326 4.22 -26.25 18.98
CA ASP A 326 3.25 -25.17 18.80
C ASP A 326 2.32 -25.51 17.62
N GLU A 327 1.00 -25.40 17.82
CA GLU A 327 0.00 -25.69 16.77
C GLU A 327 0.09 -24.75 15.55
N SER A 328 0.72 -23.59 15.72
CA SER A 328 0.91 -22.61 14.63
C SER A 328 2.13 -22.90 13.76
N PHE A 329 3.00 -23.84 14.15
CA PHE A 329 4.17 -24.20 13.36
C PHE A 329 3.78 -25.17 12.24
N SER A 330 4.37 -24.99 11.06
CA SER A 330 4.22 -25.91 9.94
C SER A 330 5.56 -26.49 9.50
N MET A 331 5.55 -27.60 8.75
CA MET A 331 6.75 -28.26 8.24
C MET A 331 6.65 -28.47 6.74
N HIS A 332 7.71 -28.15 6.01
CA HIS A 332 7.82 -28.37 4.57
C HIS A 332 9.19 -28.90 4.17
N ASP A 333 9.36 -29.25 2.90
CA ASP A 333 10.59 -29.79 2.29
C ASP A 333 11.17 -31.02 3.04
N PHE A 334 10.29 -31.94 3.48
CA PHE A 334 10.71 -33.11 4.22
C PHE A 334 11.41 -34.14 3.32
N ARG A 335 12.67 -34.45 3.65
CA ARG A 335 13.50 -35.44 2.97
C ARG A 335 14.13 -36.43 3.94
N MET A 336 14.07 -37.73 3.63
CA MET A 336 14.71 -38.78 4.42
C MET A 336 15.86 -39.40 3.62
N VAL A 337 17.10 -39.16 4.07
CA VAL A 337 18.32 -39.64 3.42
C VAL A 337 18.91 -40.78 4.23
N LYS A 338 18.73 -42.03 3.71
CA LYS A 338 19.23 -43.26 4.36
C LYS A 338 20.73 -43.45 4.08
N GLY A 339 21.54 -43.44 5.11
CA GLY A 339 22.97 -43.76 5.05
C GLY A 339 23.26 -45.13 5.67
N SER A 340 24.49 -45.62 5.53
CA SER A 340 24.90 -46.93 6.05
C SER A 340 24.91 -47.05 7.57
N THR A 341 25.05 -45.94 8.28
CA THR A 341 25.16 -45.89 9.78
C THR A 341 24.13 -45.02 10.43
N ARG A 342 23.47 -44.17 9.71
CA ARG A 342 22.47 -43.20 10.21
C ARG A 342 21.53 -42.78 9.07
N THR A 343 20.36 -42.30 9.45
CA THR A 343 19.37 -41.70 8.54
C THR A 343 19.24 -40.22 8.88
N ASN A 344 19.43 -39.35 7.91
CA ASN A 344 19.20 -37.92 8.08
C ASN A 344 17.75 -37.60 7.72
N LEU A 345 17.06 -36.88 8.60
CA LEU A 345 15.78 -36.22 8.34
C LEU A 345 16.07 -34.74 8.12
N ILE A 346 15.79 -34.29 6.91
CA ILE A 346 16.04 -32.91 6.47
C ILE A 346 14.67 -32.29 6.26
N PHE A 347 14.40 -31.17 6.88
CA PHE A 347 13.14 -30.46 6.74
C PHE A 347 13.24 -29.04 7.27
N ASP A 348 12.34 -28.20 6.82
CA ASP A 348 12.24 -26.82 7.25
C ASP A 348 10.97 -26.65 8.09
N VAL A 349 11.07 -25.77 9.12
CA VAL A 349 9.95 -25.46 10.03
C VAL A 349 9.61 -23.98 9.85
N GLU A 350 8.41 -23.73 9.39
CA GLU A 350 7.87 -22.38 9.27
C GLU A 350 7.28 -21.94 10.62
N VAL A 351 7.73 -20.77 11.06
CA VAL A 351 7.43 -20.25 12.39
C VAL A 351 6.87 -18.83 12.26
N PRO A 352 5.76 -18.50 12.92
CA PRO A 352 5.25 -17.14 12.98
C PRO A 352 6.29 -16.18 13.57
N ARG A 353 6.40 -14.97 13.03
CA ARG A 353 7.35 -13.94 13.53
C ARG A 353 7.20 -13.62 15.02
N LYS A 354 6.01 -13.80 15.58
CA LYS A 354 5.72 -13.62 17.01
C LYS A 354 5.52 -14.97 17.68
N THR A 355 6.61 -15.66 17.93
CA THR A 355 6.61 -16.86 18.74
C THR A 355 7.27 -16.62 20.11
N SER A 356 6.96 -17.45 21.08
CA SER A 356 7.60 -17.46 22.40
C SER A 356 8.93 -18.23 22.43
N TYR A 357 9.25 -18.95 21.36
CA TYR A 357 10.44 -19.76 21.23
C TYR A 357 11.52 -19.06 20.40
N THR A 358 12.78 -19.29 20.73
CA THR A 358 13.92 -18.95 19.86
C THR A 358 14.19 -20.10 18.88
N ASP A 359 14.77 -19.79 17.72
CA ASP A 359 15.11 -20.80 16.71
C ASP A 359 15.96 -21.94 17.29
N ASN A 360 16.90 -21.59 18.16
CA ASN A 360 17.76 -22.59 18.83
C ASN A 360 16.97 -23.51 19.78
N GLU A 361 15.96 -23.02 20.48
CA GLU A 361 15.11 -23.81 21.34
C GLU A 361 14.27 -24.80 20.51
N ILE A 362 13.68 -24.35 19.41
CA ILE A 362 12.92 -25.20 18.48
C ILE A 362 13.82 -26.29 17.93
N VAL A 363 14.96 -25.91 17.35
CA VAL A 363 15.91 -26.86 16.73
C VAL A 363 16.42 -27.89 17.74
N ASN A 364 16.81 -27.46 18.95
CA ASN A 364 17.32 -28.38 19.95
C ASN A 364 16.25 -29.34 20.45
N TRP A 365 15.04 -28.84 20.70
CA TRP A 365 13.92 -29.68 21.15
C TRP A 365 13.56 -30.75 20.10
N LEU A 366 13.45 -30.38 18.84
CA LEU A 366 13.16 -31.32 17.75
C LEU A 366 14.30 -32.32 17.56
N LYS A 367 15.56 -31.92 17.62
CA LYS A 367 16.73 -32.80 17.50
C LYS A 367 16.74 -33.86 18.62
N GLU A 368 16.45 -33.49 19.89
CA GLU A 368 16.37 -34.40 20.99
C GLU A 368 15.26 -35.45 20.81
N ARG A 369 14.05 -34.99 20.42
CA ARG A 369 12.91 -35.89 20.19
C ARG A 369 13.11 -36.84 19.00
N ILE A 370 13.70 -36.35 17.90
CA ILE A 370 14.01 -37.17 16.73
C ILE A 370 15.09 -38.22 17.08
N HIS A 371 16.06 -37.85 17.90
CA HIS A 371 17.09 -38.80 18.33
C HIS A 371 16.55 -39.94 19.23
N GLU A 372 15.46 -39.71 19.95
CA GLU A 372 14.78 -40.71 20.79
C GLU A 372 13.88 -41.67 19.97
N LEU A 373 13.68 -41.44 18.69
CA LEU A 373 12.84 -42.30 17.86
C LEU A 373 13.39 -43.73 17.78
N PRO A 374 12.52 -44.76 17.94
CA PRO A 374 12.95 -46.16 17.86
C PRO A 374 13.34 -46.58 16.45
N GLY A 375 14.39 -47.39 16.31
CA GLY A 375 14.86 -47.95 15.05
C GLY A 375 16.26 -47.51 14.66
N SER A 376 16.40 -46.89 13.49
CA SER A 376 17.66 -46.35 12.99
C SER A 376 18.12 -45.15 13.81
N LYS A 377 19.43 -44.86 13.80
CA LYS A 377 19.91 -43.58 14.36
C LYS A 377 19.47 -42.40 13.43
N TYR A 378 18.46 -41.69 13.85
CA TYR A 378 17.96 -40.52 13.14
C TYR A 378 18.73 -39.27 13.59
N PHE A 379 19.05 -38.42 12.60
CA PHE A 379 19.69 -37.12 12.82
C PHE A 379 18.87 -36.06 12.04
N ALA A 380 18.43 -35.04 12.74
CA ALA A 380 17.69 -33.95 12.14
C ALA A 380 18.63 -32.85 11.63
N VAL A 381 18.38 -32.43 10.39
CA VAL A 381 18.92 -31.21 9.78
C VAL A 381 17.73 -30.30 9.56
N ILE A 382 17.64 -29.24 10.37
CA ILE A 382 16.47 -28.38 10.47
C ILE A 382 16.88 -26.98 10.13
N GLN A 383 16.13 -26.33 9.23
CA GLN A 383 16.13 -24.92 8.98
C GLN A 383 14.88 -24.31 9.60
N ILE A 384 14.99 -23.11 10.16
CA ILE A 384 13.83 -22.35 10.64
C ILE A 384 13.58 -21.21 9.67
N ASP A 385 12.37 -21.21 9.14
CA ASP A 385 11.88 -20.16 8.28
C ASP A 385 10.82 -19.34 9.03
N HIS A 386 10.92 -18.03 8.94
CA HIS A 386 9.95 -17.13 9.54
C HIS A 386 8.97 -16.65 8.48
N GLU A 387 7.69 -16.79 8.76
CA GLU A 387 6.64 -16.26 7.89
C GLU A 387 6.95 -14.80 7.50
N TYR A 388 6.92 -14.52 6.21
CA TYR A 388 7.08 -13.15 5.72
C TYR A 388 5.80 -12.33 5.91
N TYR A 389 4.65 -12.98 6.05
CA TYR A 389 3.33 -12.34 6.00
C TYR A 389 2.42 -12.79 7.14
#